data_0e6ac94e9b88fabff05052a2b66c1462
#
_entry.id   0e6ac94e9b88fabff05052a2b66c1462
#
_cell.length_a   1.000
_cell.length_b   1.000
_cell.length_c   1.000
_cell.angle_alpha   90.00
_cell.angle_beta   90.00
_cell.angle_gamma   90.00
#
_symmetry.space_group_name_H-M   'P 1'
#
loop_
_entity.id
_entity.type
_entity.pdbx_description
1 polymer ?
#
loop_
_entity_poly.entity_id
_entity_poly.type
_entity_poly.pdbx_seq_one_letter_code
_entity_poly.pdbx_strand_id
1 'polypeptide(L)'
;DGNYIKLSRGLLEWEWYTDINTTRLFIHMLLKANWKDGKFQKGTTVPRGSFVFIIGKLSGETGLTEREIRTAISHLKKTGEVTSKTTNKFTVFTVVKYDLYQTTDKQNEGNRQATDILTTSNDNNRRKERREEGKKHTPYIPVNSSQILPQPY
;
A
#
# COMPACT_ATOMS: atom_id res chain seq x y z
N ASP A 1 -10.81 11.44 -1.90
CA ASP A 1 -10.90 11.67 -0.48
C ASP A 1 -9.78 10.95 0.27
N GLY A 2 -9.02 11.67 1.08
CA GLY A 2 -7.85 11.16 1.81
C GLY A 2 -8.15 10.60 3.20
N ASN A 3 -9.41 10.40 3.55
CA ASN A 3 -9.81 10.03 4.91
C ASN A 3 -9.60 8.55 5.25
N TYR A 4 -9.44 7.71 4.26
CA TYR A 4 -9.24 6.28 4.46
C TYR A 4 -8.29 5.69 3.43
N ILE A 5 -7.75 4.54 3.77
CA ILE A 5 -6.97 3.69 2.87
C ILE A 5 -7.74 2.40 2.63
N LYS A 6 -7.47 1.76 1.49
CA LYS A 6 -8.03 0.45 1.17
C LYS A 6 -7.05 -0.64 1.59
N LEU A 7 -7.51 -1.62 2.34
CA LEU A 7 -6.74 -2.80 2.67
C LEU A 7 -7.39 -4.02 2.04
N SER A 8 -6.63 -4.73 1.22
CA SER A 8 -7.06 -6.01 0.68
C SER A 8 -7.02 -7.10 1.75
N ARG A 9 -7.97 -8.03 1.68
CA ARG A 9 -7.92 -9.25 2.49
C ARG A 9 -6.69 -10.11 2.18
N GLY A 10 -6.06 -9.92 1.03
CA GLY A 10 -4.77 -10.51 0.69
C GLY A 10 -3.64 -10.17 1.68
N LEU A 11 -3.84 -9.14 2.53
CA LEU A 11 -2.92 -8.84 3.63
C LEU A 11 -2.75 -10.04 4.58
N LEU A 12 -3.78 -10.85 4.74
CA LEU A 12 -3.72 -12.06 5.57
C LEU A 12 -2.70 -13.08 5.05
N GLU A 13 -2.44 -13.09 3.76
CA GLU A 13 -1.48 -13.99 3.08
C GLU A 13 -0.09 -13.36 2.92
N TRP A 14 0.09 -12.15 3.38
CA TRP A 14 1.36 -11.43 3.27
C TRP A 14 2.40 -12.03 4.21
N GLU A 15 3.62 -12.21 3.73
CA GLU A 15 4.70 -12.83 4.50
C GLU A 15 5.02 -12.10 5.83
N TRP A 16 4.80 -10.78 5.90
CA TRP A 16 5.02 -9.99 7.11
C TRP A 16 3.78 -9.86 8.00
N TYR A 17 2.65 -10.48 7.63
CA TYR A 17 1.41 -10.32 8.39
C TYR A 17 1.54 -10.80 9.85
N THR A 18 2.29 -11.87 10.08
CA THR A 18 2.56 -12.38 11.44
C THR A 18 3.65 -11.63 12.18
N ASP A 19 4.43 -10.79 11.48
CA ASP A 19 5.37 -9.86 12.10
C ASP A 19 4.62 -8.59 12.52
N ILE A 20 4.27 -8.52 13.80
CA ILE A 20 3.43 -7.47 14.36
C ILE A 20 4.03 -6.09 14.13
N ASN A 21 5.32 -5.94 14.36
CA ASN A 21 6.00 -4.66 14.22
C ASN A 21 6.06 -4.19 12.76
N THR A 22 6.38 -5.09 11.85
CA THR A 22 6.44 -4.78 10.41
C THR A 22 5.07 -4.43 9.85
N THR A 23 4.04 -5.20 10.19
CA THR A 23 2.66 -4.93 9.80
C THR A 23 2.16 -3.61 10.39
N ARG A 24 2.41 -3.37 11.66
CA ARG A 24 2.05 -2.13 12.34
C ARG A 24 2.68 -0.90 11.66
N LEU A 25 3.97 -0.97 11.39
CA LEU A 25 4.69 0.11 10.73
C LEU A 25 4.17 0.35 9.31
N PHE A 26 3.94 -0.70 8.55
CA PHE A 26 3.45 -0.57 7.17
C PHE A 26 2.09 0.11 7.09
N ILE A 27 1.15 -0.29 7.94
CA ILE A 27 -0.17 0.37 8.02
C ILE A 27 -0.01 1.84 8.41
N HIS A 28 0.85 2.15 9.36
CA HIS A 28 1.14 3.53 9.75
C HIS A 28 1.72 4.35 8.58
N MET A 29 2.63 3.77 7.81
CA MET A 29 3.19 4.41 6.61
C MET A 29 2.11 4.73 5.58
N LEU A 30 1.17 3.80 5.34
CA LEU A 30 0.05 4.03 4.43
C LEU A 30 -0.83 5.20 4.87
N LEU A 31 -1.06 5.31 6.17
CA LEU A 31 -1.87 6.40 6.74
C LEU A 31 -1.14 7.75 6.73
N LYS A 32 0.17 7.74 6.86
CA LYS A 32 1.00 8.96 6.89
C LYS A 32 1.36 9.49 5.52
N ALA A 33 1.44 8.61 4.53
CA ALA A 33 1.81 8.99 3.17
C ALA A 33 0.87 10.06 2.60
N ASN A 34 1.42 10.99 1.85
CA ASN A 34 0.62 12.02 1.18
C ASN A 34 -0.32 11.38 0.16
N TRP A 35 -1.60 11.66 0.28
CA TRP A 35 -2.60 11.15 -0.65
C TRP A 35 -2.76 12.00 -1.93
N LYS A 36 -2.17 13.19 -1.94
CA LYS A 36 -2.07 14.10 -3.10
C LYS A 36 -0.63 14.42 -3.44
N ASP A 37 -0.38 14.62 -4.71
CA ASP A 37 0.92 15.09 -5.18
C ASP A 37 1.22 16.51 -4.70
N GLY A 38 2.50 16.80 -4.52
CA GLY A 38 3.00 18.16 -4.31
C GLY A 38 2.74 18.76 -2.95
N LYS A 39 2.32 17.97 -1.96
CA LYS A 39 2.17 18.49 -0.59
C LYS A 39 3.54 18.77 0.02
N PHE A 40 3.73 19.99 0.47
CA PHE A 40 4.94 20.39 1.18
C PHE A 40 4.93 19.90 2.62
N GLN A 41 6.04 19.29 3.01
CA GLN A 41 6.33 18.94 4.40
C GLN A 41 7.74 19.45 4.72
N LYS A 42 7.89 20.18 5.81
CA LYS A 42 9.17 20.76 6.26
C LYS A 42 9.92 21.52 5.16
N GLY A 43 9.22 22.32 4.36
CA GLY A 43 9.81 23.10 3.28
C GLY A 43 10.22 22.32 2.04
N THR A 44 9.80 21.07 1.93
CA THR A 44 10.09 20.20 0.79
C THR A 44 8.80 19.67 0.17
N THR A 45 8.78 19.56 -1.14
CA THR A 45 7.71 18.88 -1.85
C THR A 45 7.85 17.38 -1.65
N VAL A 46 6.81 16.76 -1.09
CA VAL A 46 6.75 15.33 -0.88
C VAL A 46 5.68 14.76 -1.80
N PRO A 47 6.03 13.88 -2.73
CA PRO A 47 5.08 13.36 -3.70
C PRO A 47 4.04 12.44 -3.05
N ARG A 48 2.98 12.17 -3.80
CA ARG A 48 1.96 11.20 -3.42
C ARG A 48 2.59 9.84 -3.08
N GLY A 49 2.07 9.19 -2.06
CA GLY A 49 2.59 7.89 -1.59
C GLY A 49 3.85 7.97 -0.76
N SER A 50 4.31 9.17 -0.46
CA SER A 50 5.56 9.41 0.26
C SER A 50 5.34 10.24 1.52
N PHE A 51 6.29 10.16 2.45
CA PHE A 51 6.31 10.96 3.67
C PHE A 51 7.75 11.19 4.14
N VAL A 52 7.96 12.23 4.93
CA VAL A 52 9.25 12.52 5.55
C VAL A 52 9.45 11.62 6.77
N PHE A 53 10.56 10.90 6.78
CA PHE A 53 10.91 9.96 7.84
C PHE A 53 11.68 10.67 8.95
N ILE A 54 11.17 10.53 10.17
CA ILE A 54 11.84 10.94 11.40
C ILE A 54 11.62 9.84 12.42
N ILE A 55 12.68 9.11 12.74
CA ILE A 55 12.59 7.89 13.54
C ILE A 55 12.01 8.12 14.95
N GLY A 56 12.43 9.17 15.61
CA GLY A 56 11.92 9.50 16.95
C GLY A 56 10.43 9.83 16.94
N LYS A 57 9.95 10.51 15.89
CA LYS A 57 8.53 10.80 15.71
C LYS A 57 7.74 9.54 15.43
N LEU A 58 8.23 8.67 14.55
CA LEU A 58 7.59 7.38 14.26
C LEU A 58 7.51 6.49 15.50
N SER A 59 8.57 6.47 16.31
CA SER A 59 8.58 5.75 17.58
C SER A 59 7.44 6.21 18.50
N GLY A 60 7.28 7.52 18.67
CA GLY A 60 6.20 8.10 19.47
C GLY A 60 4.81 7.80 18.90
N GLU A 61 4.65 7.86 17.60
CA GLU A 61 3.35 7.64 16.94
C GLU A 61 2.92 6.17 16.87
N THR A 62 3.87 5.26 16.70
CA THR A 62 3.59 3.82 16.54
C THR A 62 3.65 3.03 17.84
N GLY A 63 4.35 3.54 18.85
CA GLY A 63 4.67 2.80 20.06
C GLY A 63 5.79 1.76 19.87
N LEU A 64 6.43 1.74 18.71
CA LEU A 64 7.58 0.87 18.44
C LEU A 64 8.87 1.55 18.86
N THR A 65 9.82 0.76 19.35
CA THR A 65 11.19 1.28 19.60
C THR A 65 11.89 1.61 18.27
N GLU A 66 12.87 2.47 18.30
CA GLU A 66 13.65 2.79 17.10
C GLU A 66 14.30 1.56 16.46
N ARG A 67 14.75 0.62 17.28
CA ARG A 67 15.30 -0.65 16.82
C ARG A 67 14.27 -1.49 16.08
N GLU A 68 13.06 -1.61 16.63
CA GLU A 68 11.94 -2.32 15.99
C GLU A 68 11.55 -1.67 14.67
N ILE A 69 11.55 -0.33 14.61
CA ILE A 69 11.30 0.42 13.38
C ILE A 69 12.37 0.12 12.33
N ARG A 70 13.64 0.14 12.69
CA ARG A 70 14.75 -0.16 11.76
C ARG A 70 14.64 -1.58 11.19
N THR A 71 14.31 -2.54 12.03
CA THR A 71 14.11 -3.94 11.61
C THR A 71 12.91 -4.05 10.67
N ALA A 72 11.79 -3.44 11.01
CA ALA A 72 10.59 -3.43 10.17
C ALA A 72 10.85 -2.78 8.81
N ILE A 73 11.56 -1.66 8.78
CA ILE A 73 11.98 -0.99 7.53
C ILE A 73 12.85 -1.91 6.67
N SER A 74 13.79 -2.62 7.29
CA SER A 74 14.63 -3.59 6.60
C SER A 74 13.80 -4.67 5.91
N HIS A 75 12.78 -5.19 6.59
CA HIS A 75 11.83 -6.15 6.02
C HIS A 75 11.08 -5.57 4.81
N LEU A 76 10.49 -4.39 4.96
CA LEU A 76 9.71 -3.75 3.92
C LEU A 76 10.54 -3.37 2.69
N LYS A 77 11.79 -2.99 2.87
CA LYS A 77 12.72 -2.73 1.77
C LYS A 77 13.13 -4.02 1.05
N LYS A 78 13.38 -5.07 1.81
CA LYS A 78 13.77 -6.38 1.27
C LYS A 78 12.71 -6.94 0.32
N THR A 79 11.45 -6.79 0.66
CA THR A 79 10.32 -7.29 -0.15
C THR A 79 9.79 -6.25 -1.14
N GLY A 80 10.34 -5.05 -1.16
CA GLY A 80 10.02 -4.03 -2.16
C GLY A 80 8.72 -3.25 -1.93
N GLU A 81 8.11 -3.32 -0.75
CA GLU A 81 6.92 -2.52 -0.43
C GLU A 81 7.24 -1.04 -0.27
N VAL A 82 8.44 -0.73 0.19
CA VAL A 82 8.87 0.62 0.50
C VAL A 82 10.25 0.89 -0.06
N THR A 83 10.46 2.10 -0.58
CA THR A 83 11.77 2.63 -0.96
C THR A 83 12.06 3.90 -0.17
N SER A 84 13.32 4.31 -0.11
CA SER A 84 13.72 5.54 0.55
C SER A 84 14.72 6.33 -0.29
N LYS A 85 14.63 7.64 -0.17
CA LYS A 85 15.58 8.59 -0.74
C LYS A 85 16.09 9.52 0.36
N THR A 86 17.38 9.50 0.61
CA THR A 86 18.01 10.35 1.59
C THR A 86 18.62 11.58 0.92
N THR A 87 18.35 12.74 1.49
CA THR A 87 18.96 14.02 1.14
C THR A 87 19.84 14.47 2.32
N ASN A 88 20.58 15.58 2.15
CA ASN A 88 21.43 16.13 3.22
C ASN A 88 20.65 16.54 4.49
N LYS A 89 19.32 16.71 4.38
CA LYS A 89 18.49 17.23 5.47
C LYS A 89 17.51 16.21 6.06
N PHE A 90 17.04 15.26 5.26
CA PHE A 90 16.01 14.31 5.68
C PHE A 90 15.94 13.11 4.72
N THR A 91 15.22 12.08 5.17
CA THR A 91 14.90 10.90 4.37
C THR A 91 13.42 10.91 4.02
N VAL A 92 13.11 10.63 2.76
CA VAL A 92 11.75 10.46 2.27
C VAL A 92 11.51 8.98 2.00
N PHE A 93 10.47 8.42 2.58
CA PHE A 93 10.00 7.07 2.28
C PHE A 93 8.86 7.11 1.29
N THR A 94 8.84 6.17 0.37
CA THR A 94 7.79 6.01 -0.64
C THR A 94 7.22 4.59 -0.57
N VAL A 95 5.89 4.49 -0.46
CA VAL A 95 5.18 3.22 -0.63
C VAL A 95 5.06 2.95 -2.13
N VAL A 96 5.71 1.89 -2.60
CA VAL A 96 5.89 1.61 -4.03
C VAL A 96 4.56 1.45 -4.77
N LYS A 97 3.61 0.76 -4.19
CA LYS A 97 2.28 0.50 -4.77
C LYS A 97 1.18 1.27 -4.05
N TYR A 98 1.45 2.51 -3.69
CA TYR A 98 0.50 3.33 -2.95
C TYR A 98 -0.88 3.45 -3.61
N ASP A 99 -0.94 3.51 -4.93
CA ASP A 99 -2.20 3.62 -5.68
C ASP A 99 -3.16 2.44 -5.46
N LEU A 100 -2.66 1.29 -5.03
CA LEU A 100 -3.50 0.14 -4.66
C LEU A 100 -4.25 0.36 -3.33
N TYR A 101 -3.71 1.22 -2.47
CA TYR A 101 -4.25 1.50 -1.14
C TYR A 101 -5.03 2.81 -1.07
N GLN A 102 -4.82 3.68 -2.04
CA GLN A 102 -5.45 5.00 -2.09
C GLN A 102 -6.06 5.26 -3.47
N THR A 103 -7.37 5.48 -3.53
CA THR A 103 -8.06 5.81 -4.77
C THR A 103 -7.77 7.25 -5.19
N THR A 104 -7.51 7.48 -6.47
CA THR A 104 -7.53 8.82 -7.07
C THR A 104 -8.95 9.14 -7.54
N ASP A 105 -9.33 10.41 -7.51
CA ASP A 105 -10.65 10.85 -8.00
C ASP A 105 -10.88 10.45 -9.47
N LYS A 106 -9.81 10.37 -10.26
CA LYS A 106 -9.85 9.92 -11.65
C LYS A 106 -10.18 8.43 -11.83
N GLN A 107 -9.80 7.59 -10.87
CA GLN A 107 -10.12 6.15 -10.93
C GLN A 107 -11.57 5.86 -10.55
N ASN A 108 -12.19 6.73 -9.73
CA ASN A 108 -13.61 6.60 -9.40
C ASN A 108 -14.53 6.93 -10.58
N GLU A 109 -14.15 7.87 -11.44
CA GLU A 109 -14.93 8.21 -12.63
C GLU A 109 -14.86 7.10 -13.69
N GLY A 110 -13.67 6.53 -13.92
CA GLY A 110 -13.50 5.42 -14.84
C GLY A 110 -14.24 4.15 -14.42
N ASN A 111 -14.27 3.87 -13.12
CA ASN A 111 -14.97 2.70 -12.59
C ASN A 111 -16.51 2.87 -12.60
N ARG A 112 -17.01 4.08 -12.44
CA ARG A 112 -18.45 4.36 -12.54
C ARG A 112 -18.95 4.22 -13.97
N GLN A 113 -18.17 4.70 -14.96
CA GLN A 113 -18.52 4.56 -16.37
C GLN A 113 -18.43 3.10 -16.86
N ALA A 114 -17.44 2.35 -16.39
CA ALA A 114 -17.32 0.93 -16.71
C ALA A 114 -18.45 0.09 -16.11
N THR A 115 -18.97 0.46 -14.94
CA THR A 115 -20.10 -0.25 -14.31
C THR A 115 -21.41 0.03 -15.03
N ASP A 116 -21.61 1.25 -15.49
CA ASP A 116 -22.84 1.64 -16.23
C ASP A 116 -22.89 1.03 -17.64
N ILE A 117 -21.73 0.85 -18.28
CA ILE A 117 -21.64 0.18 -19.60
C ILE A 117 -21.88 -1.33 -19.49
N LEU A 118 -21.44 -1.95 -18.38
CA LEU A 118 -21.59 -3.40 -18.16
C LEU A 118 -23.01 -3.83 -17.79
N THR A 119 -23.83 -2.91 -17.28
CA THR A 119 -25.24 -3.20 -16.95
C THR A 119 -26.16 -3.26 -18.18
N THR A 120 -25.70 -2.82 -19.34
CA THR A 120 -26.50 -2.79 -20.58
C THR A 120 -26.14 -3.87 -21.59
N SER A 121 -25.12 -4.70 -21.35
CA SER A 121 -24.69 -5.76 -22.26
C SER A 121 -24.95 -7.17 -21.72
N ASN A 122 -25.69 -7.93 -22.49
CA ASN A 122 -26.04 -9.37 -22.48
C ASN A 122 -25.47 -10.24 -21.33
N ASP A 123 -26.40 -10.91 -20.67
CA ASP A 123 -26.16 -11.88 -19.58
C ASP A 123 -25.16 -13.01 -19.90
N ASN A 124 -24.93 -13.32 -21.16
CA ASN A 124 -23.98 -14.36 -21.56
C ASN A 124 -22.52 -13.94 -21.45
N ASN A 125 -22.21 -12.65 -21.56
CA ASN A 125 -20.87 -12.15 -21.35
C ASN A 125 -20.51 -11.99 -19.86
N ARG A 126 -21.52 -11.77 -19.01
CA ARG A 126 -21.34 -11.61 -17.58
C ARG A 126 -20.67 -12.82 -16.90
N ARG A 127 -20.98 -14.05 -17.35
CA ARG A 127 -20.39 -15.25 -16.77
C ARG A 127 -18.94 -15.46 -17.15
N LYS A 128 -18.54 -15.01 -18.33
CA LYS A 128 -17.16 -15.16 -18.82
C LYS A 128 -16.24 -14.13 -18.20
N GLU A 129 -16.72 -12.91 -18.07
CA GLU A 129 -15.97 -11.81 -17.44
C GLU A 129 -15.78 -12.01 -15.93
N ARG A 130 -16.80 -12.52 -15.22
CA ARG A 130 -16.65 -12.85 -13.79
C ARG A 130 -15.61 -13.93 -13.51
N ARG A 131 -15.39 -14.86 -14.43
CA ARG A 131 -14.33 -15.87 -14.30
C ARG A 131 -12.94 -15.29 -14.53
N GLU A 132 -12.82 -14.31 -15.41
CA GLU A 132 -11.56 -13.64 -15.69
C GLU A 132 -11.23 -12.59 -14.61
N GLU A 133 -12.22 -11.89 -14.09
CA GLU A 133 -12.03 -10.99 -12.94
C GLU A 133 -11.62 -11.74 -11.68
N GLY A 134 -12.15 -12.91 -11.44
CA GLY A 134 -11.72 -13.77 -10.34
C GLY A 134 -10.26 -14.22 -10.43
N LYS A 135 -9.69 -14.25 -11.64
CA LYS A 135 -8.26 -14.54 -11.87
C LYS A 135 -7.35 -13.32 -11.82
N LYS A 136 -7.90 -12.12 -11.99
CA LYS A 136 -7.17 -10.85 -11.93
C LYS A 136 -7.12 -10.24 -10.52
N HIS A 137 -7.86 -10.79 -9.58
CA HIS A 137 -7.75 -10.43 -8.18
C HIS A 137 -6.46 -11.02 -7.60
N THR A 138 -5.35 -10.46 -8.03
CA THR A 138 -4.10 -10.65 -7.33
C THR A 138 -4.19 -9.96 -5.97
N PRO A 139 -3.70 -10.59 -4.90
CA PRO A 139 -3.56 -9.93 -3.62
C PRO A 139 -2.81 -8.62 -3.83
N TYR A 140 -3.30 -7.56 -3.24
CA TYR A 140 -2.72 -6.23 -3.38
C TYR A 140 -1.30 -6.12 -2.91
N ILE A 141 -0.88 -7.02 -2.08
CA ILE A 141 0.47 -7.03 -1.58
C ILE A 141 1.25 -7.88 -2.57
N PRO A 142 2.25 -7.31 -3.23
CA PRO A 142 3.09 -8.06 -4.14
C PRO A 142 3.98 -8.96 -3.32
N VAL A 143 3.42 -9.97 -2.82
CA VAL A 143 4.20 -11.07 -2.31
C VAL A 143 4.75 -11.77 -3.52
N ASN A 144 6.03 -11.97 -3.53
CA ASN A 144 6.65 -12.84 -4.50
C ASN A 144 5.92 -14.18 -4.43
N SER A 145 5.13 -14.51 -5.43
CA SER A 145 4.27 -15.70 -5.44
C SER A 145 5.04 -16.99 -5.24
N SER A 146 6.35 -16.97 -5.46
CA SER A 146 7.26 -18.05 -5.17
C SER A 146 7.57 -18.25 -3.67
N GLN A 147 7.18 -17.32 -2.82
CA GLN A 147 7.45 -17.37 -1.37
C GLN A 147 6.21 -17.69 -0.52
N ILE A 148 5.03 -17.72 -1.13
CA ILE A 148 3.80 -18.19 -0.47
C ILE A 148 3.70 -19.70 -0.68
N LEU A 149 4.60 -20.45 -0.11
CA LEU A 149 4.37 -21.86 0.09
C LEU A 149 3.52 -22.02 1.32
N PRO A 150 2.37 -22.74 1.25
CA PRO A 150 1.62 -23.07 2.44
C PRO A 150 2.54 -23.81 3.39
N GLN A 151 2.82 -23.21 4.53
CA GLN A 151 3.52 -23.89 5.58
C GLN A 151 2.63 -25.03 6.08
N PRO A 152 3.11 -26.26 6.14
CA PRO A 152 2.34 -27.32 6.76
C PRO A 152 2.14 -26.98 8.23
N TYR A 153 0.91 -27.08 8.67
CA TYR A 153 0.55 -26.97 10.08
C TYR A 153 1.25 -28.03 10.90
#